data_7e56b5a2ee074fc4e22614d663bac6e1
#
_entry.id   7e56b5a2ee074fc4e22614d663bac6e1
#
_cell.length_a   1.000
_cell.length_b   1.000
_cell.length_c   1.000
_cell.angle_alpha   90.00
_cell.angle_beta   90.00
_cell.angle_gamma   90.00
#
_symmetry.space_group_name_H-M   'P 1'
#
loop_
_entity.id
_entity.type
_entity.pdbx_description
1 polymer ?
#
loop_
_entity_poly.entity_id
_entity_poly.type
_entity_poly.pdbx_seq_one_letter_code
_entity_poly.pdbx_strand_id
1 'polypeptide(L)'
;MMVLYSGSTCPFSHRCRFVLCEKGCDFEINDIDMFNKPPEIDAMNPYGELPILIERDLTLYQSTIINEYIDERFPHPQLMPADPIQRARARLFIYTFERELFSFVRVLERREETEIRKKVARDQIREQ
;
A
#
# COMPACT_ATOMS: atom_id res chain seq x y z
N MET A 1 -1.41 1.70 -20.33
CA MET A 1 -1.85 2.54 -19.20
C MET A 1 -1.81 1.77 -17.91
N MET A 2 -1.45 2.41 -16.82
CA MET A 2 -1.47 1.79 -15.50
C MET A 2 -2.82 1.98 -14.83
N VAL A 3 -3.30 0.92 -14.19
CA VAL A 3 -4.52 0.95 -13.39
C VAL A 3 -4.19 0.51 -11.98
N LEU A 4 -4.56 1.33 -11.00
CA LEU A 4 -4.42 1.00 -9.59
C LEU A 4 -5.79 0.66 -9.01
N TYR A 5 -5.96 -0.58 -8.56
CA TYR A 5 -7.12 -0.98 -7.77
C TYR A 5 -6.83 -0.59 -6.32
N SER A 6 -7.59 0.34 -5.83
CA SER A 6 -7.27 1.07 -4.60
C SER A 6 -8.42 0.97 -3.62
N GLY A 7 -8.14 0.51 -2.41
CA GLY A 7 -9.10 0.63 -1.32
C GLY A 7 -9.21 2.09 -0.89
N SER A 8 -10.42 2.64 -0.92
CA SER A 8 -10.62 4.08 -0.66
C SER A 8 -10.18 4.51 0.73
N THR A 9 -10.25 3.60 1.71
CA THR A 9 -9.84 3.86 3.09
C THR A 9 -8.58 3.10 3.50
N CYS A 10 -7.94 2.41 2.56
CA CYS A 10 -6.77 1.56 2.85
C CYS A 10 -5.49 2.40 2.91
N PRO A 11 -4.74 2.37 4.01
CA PRO A 11 -3.49 3.11 4.10
C PRO A 11 -2.41 2.61 3.15
N PHE A 12 -2.42 1.31 2.83
CA PHE A 12 -1.48 0.73 1.86
C PHE A 12 -1.76 1.25 0.44
N SER A 13 -3.03 1.33 0.07
CA SER A 13 -3.43 1.92 -1.22
C SER A 13 -3.11 3.41 -1.29
N HIS A 14 -3.28 4.12 -0.18
CA HIS A 14 -2.95 5.54 -0.09
C HIS A 14 -1.47 5.79 -0.40
N ARG A 15 -0.58 4.96 0.11
CA ARG A 15 0.86 5.06 -0.18
C ARG A 15 1.13 4.98 -1.68
N CYS A 16 0.48 4.07 -2.36
CA CYS A 16 0.65 3.90 -3.81
C CYS A 16 0.10 5.10 -4.59
N ARG A 17 -1.07 5.61 -4.19
CA ARG A 17 -1.62 6.82 -4.81
C ARG A 17 -0.67 8.01 -4.67
N PHE A 18 -0.08 8.15 -3.48
CA PHE A 18 0.88 9.21 -3.21
C PHE A 18 2.11 9.11 -4.12
N VAL A 19 2.68 7.90 -4.25
CA VAL A 19 3.86 7.69 -5.10
C VAL A 19 3.53 7.99 -6.57
N LEU A 20 2.38 7.54 -7.06
CA LEU A 20 1.96 7.82 -8.43
C LEU A 20 1.80 9.33 -8.69
N CYS A 21 1.24 10.05 -7.72
CA CYS A 21 1.10 11.51 -7.83
C CYS A 21 2.47 12.20 -7.83
N GLU A 22 3.39 11.77 -6.99
CA GLU A 22 4.74 12.34 -6.93
C GLU A 22 5.50 12.11 -8.23
N LYS A 23 5.27 10.99 -8.89
CA LYS A 23 5.90 10.70 -10.19
C LYS A 23 5.30 11.49 -11.33
N GLY A 24 4.09 12.02 -11.17
CA GLY A 24 3.41 12.77 -12.22
C GLY A 24 3.10 11.95 -13.47
N CYS A 25 2.99 10.63 -13.34
CA CYS A 25 2.68 9.75 -14.47
C CYS A 25 1.17 9.60 -14.64
N ASP A 26 0.76 9.19 -15.85
CA ASP A 26 -0.65 8.92 -16.14
C ASP A 26 -1.06 7.57 -15.57
N PHE A 27 -2.17 7.56 -14.84
CA PHE A 27 -2.72 6.33 -14.29
C PHE A 27 -4.22 6.51 -14.06
N GLU A 28 -4.92 5.38 -13.94
CA GLU A 28 -6.31 5.34 -13.56
C GLU A 28 -6.44 4.71 -12.17
N ILE A 29 -7.35 5.24 -11.35
CA ILE A 29 -7.69 4.63 -10.07
C ILE A 29 -9.04 3.97 -10.21
N ASN A 30 -9.12 2.70 -9.81
CA ASN A 30 -10.37 1.98 -9.65
C ASN A 30 -10.62 1.83 -8.16
N ASP A 31 -11.53 2.64 -7.63
CA ASP A 31 -11.83 2.63 -6.20
C ASP A 31 -12.64 1.40 -5.84
N ILE A 32 -12.19 0.69 -4.80
CA ILE A 32 -12.82 -0.53 -4.33
C ILE A 32 -13.32 -0.32 -2.91
N ASP A 33 -14.59 -0.69 -2.68
CA ASP A 33 -15.15 -0.77 -1.33
C ASP A 33 -14.53 -1.98 -0.63
N MET A 34 -13.75 -1.73 0.41
CA MET A 34 -13.03 -2.78 1.14
C MET A 34 -13.94 -3.74 1.87
N PHE A 35 -15.19 -3.35 2.13
CA PHE A 35 -16.17 -4.19 2.81
C PHE A 35 -17.05 -4.97 1.84
N ASN A 36 -16.95 -4.69 0.56
CA ASN A 36 -17.71 -5.36 -0.48
C ASN A 36 -16.87 -5.49 -1.75
N LYS A 37 -15.75 -6.21 -1.63
CA LYS A 37 -14.80 -6.36 -2.74
C LYS A 37 -15.40 -7.21 -3.85
N PRO A 38 -15.23 -6.81 -5.13
CA PRO A 38 -15.65 -7.64 -6.25
C PRO A 38 -14.85 -8.94 -6.29
N PRO A 39 -15.42 -10.03 -6.84
CA PRO A 39 -14.71 -11.31 -6.95
C PRO A 39 -13.43 -11.24 -7.78
N GLU A 40 -13.32 -10.30 -8.71
CA GLU A 40 -12.14 -10.13 -9.56
C GLU A 40 -10.87 -9.80 -8.74
N ILE A 41 -11.03 -9.22 -7.55
CA ILE A 41 -9.89 -8.91 -6.68
C ILE A 41 -9.17 -10.20 -6.27
N ASP A 42 -9.91 -11.23 -5.88
CA ASP A 42 -9.31 -12.52 -5.50
C ASP A 42 -8.65 -13.21 -6.68
N ALA A 43 -9.14 -12.98 -7.89
CA ALA A 43 -8.54 -13.54 -9.11
C ALA A 43 -7.18 -12.88 -9.41
N MET A 44 -7.04 -11.60 -9.10
CA MET A 44 -5.79 -10.85 -9.35
C MET A 44 -4.78 -11.02 -8.22
N ASN A 45 -5.24 -11.16 -6.98
CA ASN A 45 -4.40 -11.32 -5.81
C ASN A 45 -4.97 -12.45 -4.93
N PRO A 46 -4.26 -13.57 -4.79
CA PRO A 46 -4.78 -14.71 -4.00
C PRO A 46 -5.00 -14.38 -2.53
N TYR A 47 -4.38 -13.33 -2.01
CA TYR A 47 -4.60 -12.88 -0.64
C TYR A 47 -5.81 -11.94 -0.51
N GLY A 48 -6.43 -11.56 -1.64
CA GLY A 48 -7.61 -10.70 -1.64
C GLY A 48 -7.37 -9.30 -1.08
N GLU A 49 -6.13 -8.84 -1.05
CA GLU A 49 -5.76 -7.55 -0.48
C GLU A 49 -5.53 -6.50 -1.55
N LEU A 50 -5.72 -5.25 -1.17
CA LEU A 50 -5.42 -4.08 -1.99
C LEU A 50 -4.18 -3.38 -1.41
N PRO A 51 -3.40 -2.62 -2.19
CA PRO A 51 -3.63 -2.25 -3.59
C PRO A 51 -3.18 -3.32 -4.59
N ILE A 52 -3.66 -3.19 -5.83
CA ILE A 52 -3.21 -4.01 -6.97
C ILE A 52 -2.91 -3.06 -8.11
N LEU A 53 -1.74 -3.19 -8.73
CA LEU A 53 -1.35 -2.41 -9.91
C LEU A 53 -1.32 -3.31 -11.13
N ILE A 54 -1.96 -2.84 -12.20
CA ILE A 54 -1.90 -3.51 -13.49
C ILE A 54 -1.29 -2.57 -14.51
N GLU A 55 -0.25 -3.03 -15.19
CA GLU A 55 0.34 -2.37 -16.35
C GLU A 55 0.60 -3.42 -17.42
N ARG A 56 -0.09 -3.33 -18.55
CA ARG A 56 -0.03 -4.33 -19.64
C ARG A 56 -0.41 -5.71 -19.09
N ASP A 57 0.47 -6.68 -19.20
CA ASP A 57 0.27 -8.03 -18.69
C ASP A 57 0.85 -8.25 -17.30
N LEU A 58 1.42 -7.19 -16.69
CA LEU A 58 1.97 -7.26 -15.35
C LEU A 58 0.89 -6.97 -14.32
N THR A 59 0.77 -7.84 -13.33
CA THR A 59 -0.12 -7.65 -12.18
C THR A 59 0.73 -7.72 -10.92
N LEU A 60 0.75 -6.63 -10.15
CA LEU A 60 1.50 -6.55 -8.89
C LEU A 60 0.57 -6.29 -7.72
N TYR A 61 0.90 -6.88 -6.60
CA TYR A 61 0.27 -6.58 -5.31
C TYR A 61 1.37 -6.41 -4.26
N GLN A 62 1.01 -5.97 -3.06
CA GLN A 62 1.89 -5.47 -2.01
C GLN A 62 2.38 -4.06 -2.31
N SER A 63 2.00 -3.11 -1.44
CA SER A 63 2.26 -1.71 -1.69
C SER A 63 3.75 -1.38 -1.83
N THR A 64 4.62 -2.02 -1.05
CA THR A 64 6.06 -1.79 -1.14
C THR A 64 6.61 -2.21 -2.49
N ILE A 65 6.18 -3.37 -3.00
CA ILE A 65 6.61 -3.88 -4.31
C ILE A 65 6.11 -2.96 -5.41
N ILE A 66 4.85 -2.55 -5.34
CA ILE A 66 4.25 -1.61 -6.30
C ILE A 66 5.03 -0.29 -6.33
N ASN A 67 5.33 0.27 -5.16
CA ASN A 67 6.03 1.54 -5.06
C ASN A 67 7.46 1.45 -5.62
N GLU A 68 8.16 0.36 -5.35
CA GLU A 68 9.50 0.15 -5.91
C GLU A 68 9.44 0.00 -7.44
N TYR A 69 8.46 -0.72 -7.95
CA TYR A 69 8.28 -0.84 -9.40
C TYR A 69 8.04 0.53 -10.05
N ILE A 70 7.16 1.34 -9.47
CA ILE A 70 6.85 2.67 -10.00
C ILE A 70 8.11 3.55 -9.98
N ASP A 71 8.89 3.49 -8.90
CA ASP A 71 10.12 4.27 -8.80
C ASP A 71 11.14 3.88 -9.85
N GLU A 72 11.28 2.59 -10.14
CA GLU A 72 12.19 2.10 -11.17
C GLU A 72 11.66 2.40 -12.58
N ARG A 73 10.35 2.27 -12.80
CA ARG A 73 9.70 2.49 -14.09
C ARG A 73 9.76 3.96 -14.51
N PHE A 74 9.65 4.86 -13.54
CA PHE A 74 9.69 6.31 -13.74
C PHE A 74 10.79 6.90 -12.85
N PRO A 75 12.06 6.89 -13.30
CA PRO A 75 13.18 7.22 -12.42
C PRO A 75 13.32 8.71 -12.08
N HIS A 76 12.52 9.58 -12.67
CA HIS A 76 12.59 11.02 -12.42
C HIS A 76 11.22 11.56 -11.98
N PRO A 77 11.11 12.12 -10.76
CA PRO A 77 12.12 12.17 -9.71
C PRO A 77 12.33 10.80 -9.06
N GLN A 78 13.55 10.49 -8.67
CA GLN A 78 13.84 9.25 -7.95
C GLN A 78 13.45 9.41 -6.50
N LEU A 79 12.67 8.47 -5.97
CA LEU A 79 12.18 8.51 -4.59
C LEU A 79 13.03 7.65 -3.66
N MET A 80 13.49 6.49 -4.16
CA MET A 80 14.38 5.62 -3.39
C MET A 80 15.83 6.06 -3.59
N PRO A 81 16.66 6.12 -2.54
CA PRO A 81 18.07 6.48 -2.70
C PRO A 81 18.80 5.57 -3.66
N ALA A 82 19.72 6.13 -4.45
CA ALA A 82 20.52 5.36 -5.39
C ALA A 82 21.64 4.58 -4.71
N ASP A 83 22.19 5.12 -3.61
CA ASP A 83 23.26 4.47 -2.86
C ASP A 83 22.75 3.18 -2.19
N PRO A 84 23.43 2.03 -2.36
CA PRO A 84 22.96 0.77 -1.79
C PRO A 84 22.80 0.78 -0.28
N ILE A 85 23.66 1.48 0.44
CA ILE A 85 23.57 1.56 1.91
C ILE A 85 22.32 2.33 2.30
N GLN A 86 22.08 3.47 1.68
CA GLN A 86 20.91 4.29 1.97
C GLN A 86 19.63 3.59 1.52
N ARG A 87 19.64 2.86 0.42
CA ARG A 87 18.50 2.04 -0.03
C ARG A 87 18.17 0.98 1.00
N ALA A 88 19.16 0.29 1.51
CA ALA A 88 18.94 -0.74 2.53
C ALA A 88 18.34 -0.14 3.79
N ARG A 89 18.83 1.01 4.23
CA ARG A 89 18.27 1.72 5.40
C ARG A 89 16.83 2.14 5.16
N ALA A 90 16.53 2.64 3.97
CA ALA A 90 15.17 3.04 3.62
C ALA A 90 14.22 1.84 3.63
N ARG A 91 14.64 0.71 3.08
CA ARG A 91 13.84 -0.52 3.09
C ARG A 91 13.60 -1.04 4.50
N LEU A 92 14.62 -0.99 5.34
CA LEU A 92 14.49 -1.40 6.74
C LEU A 92 13.50 -0.49 7.48
N PHE A 93 13.58 0.81 7.24
CA PHE A 93 12.65 1.78 7.83
C PHE A 93 11.21 1.49 7.40
N ILE A 94 10.98 1.24 6.12
CA ILE A 94 9.65 0.92 5.59
C ILE A 94 9.12 -0.37 6.24
N TYR A 95 9.95 -1.40 6.32
CA TYR A 95 9.58 -2.68 6.93
C TYR A 95 9.17 -2.51 8.40
N THR A 96 9.99 -1.77 9.16
CA THR A 96 9.70 -1.53 10.58
C THR A 96 8.42 -0.73 10.75
N PHE A 97 8.25 0.31 9.94
CA PHE A 97 7.06 1.15 9.97
C PHE A 97 5.80 0.35 9.67
N GLU A 98 5.87 -0.54 8.68
CA GLU A 98 4.73 -1.41 8.34
C GLU A 98 4.38 -2.35 9.47
N ARG A 99 5.38 -2.96 10.10
CA ARG A 99 5.11 -3.90 11.20
C ARG A 99 4.47 -3.21 12.39
N GLU A 100 4.93 -2.03 12.72
CA GLU A 100 4.49 -1.35 13.94
C GLU A 100 3.22 -0.54 13.74
N LEU A 101 3.17 0.27 12.69
CA LEU A 101 2.04 1.19 12.50
C LEU A 101 0.88 0.53 11.76
N PHE A 102 1.14 -0.05 10.58
CA PHE A 102 0.06 -0.59 9.77
C PHE A 102 -0.61 -1.81 10.37
N SER A 103 0.09 -2.57 11.22
CA SER A 103 -0.55 -3.66 11.94
C SER A 103 -1.63 -3.17 12.89
N PHE A 104 -1.40 -2.05 13.57
CA PHE A 104 -2.41 -1.43 14.44
C PHE A 104 -3.57 -0.87 13.63
N VAL A 105 -3.30 -0.25 12.49
CA VAL A 105 -4.34 0.24 11.60
C VAL A 105 -5.23 -0.92 11.12
N ARG A 106 -4.63 -2.04 10.75
CA ARG A 106 -5.39 -3.23 10.35
C ARG A 106 -6.31 -3.74 11.45
N VAL A 107 -5.82 -3.75 12.70
CA VAL A 107 -6.64 -4.14 13.84
C VAL A 107 -7.86 -3.23 13.96
N LEU A 108 -7.68 -1.93 13.76
CA LEU A 108 -8.78 -0.96 13.83
C LEU A 108 -9.82 -1.16 12.73
N GLU A 109 -9.40 -1.66 11.57
CA GLU A 109 -10.28 -1.85 10.42
C GLU A 109 -11.07 -3.16 10.45
N ARG A 110 -10.68 -4.12 11.29
CA ARG A 110 -11.35 -5.41 11.38
C ARG A 110 -12.69 -5.27 12.08
N ARG A 111 -13.76 -5.78 11.46
CA ARG A 111 -15.11 -5.72 12.02
C ARG A 111 -15.29 -6.62 13.24
N GLU A 112 -14.60 -7.75 13.25
CA GLU A 112 -14.68 -8.75 14.33
C GLU A 112 -13.84 -8.40 15.54
N GLU A 113 -13.05 -7.33 15.51
CA GLU A 113 -12.27 -6.91 16.65
C GLU A 113 -13.15 -6.29 17.74
N THR A 114 -12.85 -6.60 19.00
CA THR A 114 -13.56 -6.01 20.12
C THR A 114 -13.20 -4.54 20.31
N GLU A 115 -14.10 -3.77 20.93
CA GLU A 115 -13.81 -2.34 21.20
C GLU A 115 -12.61 -2.16 22.11
N ILE A 116 -12.36 -3.09 23.04
CA ILE A 116 -11.19 -3.05 23.91
C ILE A 116 -9.90 -3.17 23.08
N ARG A 117 -9.84 -4.13 22.16
CA ARG A 117 -8.68 -4.32 21.29
C ARG A 117 -8.48 -3.13 20.37
N LYS A 118 -9.55 -2.58 19.83
CA LYS A 118 -9.49 -1.37 19.00
C LYS A 118 -8.95 -0.19 19.77
N LYS A 119 -9.35 -0.04 21.02
CA LYS A 119 -8.85 1.03 21.88
C LYS A 119 -7.35 0.89 22.15
N VAL A 120 -6.88 -0.31 22.44
CA VAL A 120 -5.45 -0.58 22.65
C VAL A 120 -4.65 -0.22 21.41
N ALA A 121 -5.13 -0.62 20.23
CA ALA A 121 -4.47 -0.31 18.97
C ALA A 121 -4.40 1.20 18.73
N ARG A 122 -5.49 1.94 18.99
CA ARG A 122 -5.49 3.40 18.86
C ARG A 122 -4.49 4.07 19.80
N ASP A 123 -4.40 3.61 21.03
CA ASP A 123 -3.48 4.17 21.99
C ASP A 123 -2.03 3.95 21.58
N GLN A 124 -1.71 2.79 21.02
CA GLN A 124 -0.38 2.50 20.51
C GLN A 124 -0.01 3.37 19.30
N ILE A 125 -0.96 3.65 18.43
CA ILE A 125 -0.74 4.57 17.30
C ILE A 125 -0.42 5.98 17.78
N ARG A 126 -1.12 6.45 18.83
CA ARG A 126 -0.87 7.78 19.41
C ARG A 126 0.52 7.91 20.03
N GLU A 127 1.07 6.83 20.55
CA GLU A 127 2.41 6.83 21.14
C GLU A 127 3.53 6.89 20.11
N GLN A 128 3.23 6.64 18.86
CA GLN A 128 4.19 6.70 17.77
C GLN A 128 4.08 8.02 17.00
#